data_e4be873101b6912940b3a29e7cc4b79d
#
_entry.id   e4be873101b6912940b3a29e7cc4b79d
#
_cell.length_a   1.000
_cell.length_b   1.000
_cell.length_c   1.000
_cell.angle_alpha   90.00
_cell.angle_beta   90.00
_cell.angle_gamma   90.00
#
_symmetry.space_group_name_H-M   'P 1'
#
loop_
_entity.id
_entity.type
_entity.pdbx_description
1 polymer ?
#
loop_
_entity_poly.entity_id
_entity_poly.type
_entity_poly.pdbx_seq_one_letter_code
_entity_poly.pdbx_strand_id
1 'polypeptide(L)'
;ERSHVRAVDHHLIATVTRCAEVRTSVARPDLLLLAALYHDIGKGYERPHAQVGAEMIARQAARMRLSVADRSRAQILVAEHTTLARLAATMDPFSDAARDALLAAAHYDPLIISLLAVLAKADAQSTGPSVWTPRVEQAQKLIVSRALEALKPGVLQRPAVHVPLSTEGVALTVDWEDQEVTVSWCGSSKGELKRIFALLSALGWTIVRANIVKEDDGTYKAEFFIRTVQQTLKEAAQEIRFIQSYNSRTYTELPDIEGEVTTAAFDVGGILVIRTVERIGALGHLIEALPDFVWLRHEIMGATMIVNVFLAGQASRATV
;
A
#
# COMPACT_ATOMS: atom_id res chain seq x y z
N GLU A 1 -4.34 26.03 -3.47
CA GLU A 1 -4.80 27.00 -2.43
C GLU A 1 -6.05 27.80 -2.82
N ARG A 2 -6.39 27.93 -4.11
CA ARG A 2 -7.54 28.75 -4.56
C ARG A 2 -8.89 27.99 -4.60
N SER A 3 -8.93 26.69 -4.28
CA SER A 3 -10.14 25.89 -4.35
C SER A 3 -10.97 25.85 -3.05
N HIS A 4 -10.42 26.28 -1.92
CA HIS A 4 -11.14 26.29 -0.65
C HIS A 4 -11.76 27.67 -0.39
N VAL A 5 -13.08 27.67 -0.25
CA VAL A 5 -13.86 28.85 0.15
C VAL A 5 -13.65 29.17 1.64
N ARG A 6 -13.12 28.23 2.40
CA ARG A 6 -12.95 28.30 3.86
C ARG A 6 -11.49 28.07 4.26
N ALA A 7 -11.09 28.61 5.43
CA ALA A 7 -9.83 28.26 6.06
C ALA A 7 -9.78 26.75 6.38
N VAL A 8 -8.57 26.16 6.45
CA VAL A 8 -8.37 24.72 6.61
C VAL A 8 -9.09 24.17 7.83
N ASP A 9 -9.05 24.88 8.97
CA ASP A 9 -9.74 24.49 10.21
C ASP A 9 -11.26 24.41 10.05
N HIS A 10 -11.86 25.42 9.40
CA HIS A 10 -13.30 25.41 9.11
C HIS A 10 -13.70 24.29 8.15
N HIS A 11 -12.84 23.98 7.17
CA HIS A 11 -13.07 22.86 6.24
C HIS A 11 -13.03 21.52 6.98
N LEU A 12 -12.01 21.32 7.84
CA LEU A 12 -11.91 20.10 8.67
C LEU A 12 -13.14 19.89 9.55
N ILE A 13 -13.59 20.95 10.25
CA ILE A 13 -14.80 20.88 11.09
C ILE A 13 -16.03 20.56 10.27
N ALA A 14 -16.20 21.18 9.08
CA ALA A 14 -17.33 20.91 8.21
C ALA A 14 -17.33 19.47 7.70
N THR A 15 -16.16 18.92 7.34
CA THR A 15 -16.00 17.53 6.90
C THR A 15 -16.30 16.55 8.03
N VAL A 16 -15.80 16.79 9.25
CA VAL A 16 -16.12 15.99 10.44
C VAL A 16 -17.61 15.99 10.74
N THR A 17 -18.26 17.16 10.67
CA THR A 17 -19.72 17.29 10.89
C THR A 17 -20.51 16.43 9.91
N ARG A 18 -20.18 16.49 8.61
CA ARG A 18 -20.84 15.66 7.58
C ARG A 18 -20.60 14.15 7.80
N CYS A 19 -19.38 13.77 8.18
CA CYS A 19 -19.09 12.38 8.52
C CYS A 19 -19.87 11.93 9.77
N ALA A 20 -20.06 12.81 10.75
CA ALA A 20 -20.85 12.50 11.96
C ALA A 20 -22.32 12.28 11.68
N GLU A 21 -22.90 12.95 10.68
CA GLU A 21 -24.30 12.74 10.25
C GLU A 21 -24.56 11.30 9.79
N VAL A 22 -23.58 10.65 9.20
CA VAL A 22 -23.68 9.29 8.65
C VAL A 22 -23.04 8.21 9.54
N ARG A 23 -22.62 8.55 10.76
CA ARG A 23 -21.87 7.65 11.67
C ARG A 23 -22.57 6.32 11.95
N THR A 24 -23.89 6.27 11.92
CA THR A 24 -24.67 5.05 12.18
C THR A 24 -24.78 4.12 10.97
N SER A 25 -24.38 4.59 9.79
CA SER A 25 -24.42 3.82 8.54
C SER A 25 -23.06 3.23 8.13
N VAL A 26 -22.01 3.47 8.93
CA VAL A 26 -20.66 2.98 8.66
C VAL A 26 -20.18 2.04 9.77
N ALA A 27 -19.36 1.06 9.40
CA ALA A 27 -18.91 0.03 10.34
C ALA A 27 -17.93 0.56 11.41
N ARG A 28 -17.13 1.59 11.10
CA ARG A 28 -16.10 2.17 11.99
C ARG A 28 -16.14 3.70 11.94
N PRO A 29 -17.18 4.30 12.55
CA PRO A 29 -17.33 5.75 12.57
C PRO A 29 -16.19 6.47 13.30
N ASP A 30 -15.56 5.83 14.29
CA ASP A 30 -14.37 6.32 14.99
C ASP A 30 -13.21 6.58 14.04
N LEU A 31 -12.89 5.61 13.16
CA LEU A 31 -11.82 5.77 12.15
C LEU A 31 -12.19 6.81 11.10
N LEU A 32 -13.46 6.87 10.68
CA LEU A 32 -13.94 7.86 9.73
C LEU A 32 -13.79 9.29 10.28
N LEU A 33 -14.24 9.53 11.50
CA LEU A 33 -14.16 10.86 12.14
C LEU A 33 -12.70 11.27 12.38
N LEU A 34 -11.86 10.34 12.80
CA LEU A 34 -10.44 10.58 12.98
C LEU A 34 -9.77 10.94 11.64
N ALA A 35 -10.06 10.20 10.57
CA ALA A 35 -9.55 10.51 9.23
C ALA A 35 -10.07 11.87 8.72
N ALA A 36 -11.35 12.18 8.91
CA ALA A 36 -11.93 13.47 8.55
C ALA A 36 -11.27 14.65 9.26
N LEU A 37 -10.83 14.46 10.51
CA LEU A 37 -10.12 15.49 11.27
C LEU A 37 -8.68 15.70 10.76
N TYR A 38 -8.04 14.68 10.21
CA TYR A 38 -6.63 14.70 9.84
C TYR A 38 -6.36 14.79 8.33
N HIS A 39 -7.36 14.61 7.44
CA HIS A 39 -7.12 14.46 6.01
C HIS A 39 -6.37 15.64 5.38
N ASP A 40 -6.64 16.85 5.82
CA ASP A 40 -6.08 18.09 5.30
C ASP A 40 -5.12 18.81 6.28
N ILE A 41 -4.85 18.22 7.44
CA ILE A 41 -4.02 18.87 8.49
C ILE A 41 -2.59 19.16 8.02
N GLY A 42 -2.12 18.47 7.00
CA GLY A 42 -0.81 18.68 6.39
C GLY A 42 -0.74 19.85 5.41
N LYS A 43 -1.84 20.57 5.14
CA LYS A 43 -1.83 21.75 4.28
C LYS A 43 -0.99 22.88 4.90
N GLY A 44 -0.17 23.50 4.06
CA GLY A 44 0.77 24.54 4.50
C GLY A 44 2.21 24.04 4.74
N TYR A 45 2.45 22.73 4.74
CA TYR A 45 3.80 22.20 4.72
C TYR A 45 4.35 22.11 3.28
N GLU A 46 5.67 22.14 3.11
CA GLU A 46 6.33 22.03 1.79
C GLU A 46 6.21 20.64 1.14
N ARG A 47 5.83 19.63 1.92
CA ARG A 47 5.61 18.24 1.49
C ARG A 47 4.13 18.00 1.12
N PRO A 48 3.83 16.96 0.34
CA PRO A 48 2.43 16.59 0.03
C PRO A 48 1.59 16.45 1.31
N HIS A 49 0.50 17.22 1.42
CA HIS A 49 -0.30 17.33 2.64
C HIS A 49 -0.86 16.01 3.14
N ALA A 50 -1.26 15.11 2.21
CA ALA A 50 -1.77 13.79 2.55
C ALA A 50 -0.72 12.91 3.25
N GLN A 51 0.54 12.98 2.82
CA GLN A 51 1.64 12.27 3.47
C GLN A 51 1.93 12.84 4.87
N VAL A 52 1.98 14.16 4.99
CA VAL A 52 2.19 14.83 6.29
C VAL A 52 1.07 14.49 7.26
N GLY A 53 -0.19 14.57 6.81
CA GLY A 53 -1.36 14.18 7.60
C GLY A 53 -1.32 12.72 8.02
N ALA A 54 -0.93 11.82 7.13
CA ALA A 54 -0.79 10.38 7.41
C ALA A 54 0.29 10.10 8.47
N GLU A 55 1.40 10.82 8.45
CA GLU A 55 2.43 10.72 9.50
C GLU A 55 1.93 11.25 10.85
N MET A 56 1.17 12.35 10.84
CA MET A 56 0.60 12.93 12.05
C MET A 56 -0.43 12.01 12.70
N ILE A 57 -1.36 11.46 11.91
CA ILE A 57 -2.37 10.54 12.44
C ILE A 57 -1.75 9.24 12.92
N ALA A 58 -0.71 8.72 12.28
CA ALA A 58 -0.01 7.51 12.74
C ALA A 58 0.55 7.68 14.15
N ARG A 59 1.21 8.83 14.41
CA ARG A 59 1.72 9.17 15.75
C ARG A 59 0.60 9.31 16.78
N GLN A 60 -0.50 9.96 16.39
CA GLN A 60 -1.65 10.14 17.28
C GLN A 60 -2.38 8.83 17.56
N ALA A 61 -2.59 8.00 16.55
CA ALA A 61 -3.20 6.69 16.70
C ALA A 61 -2.39 5.76 17.63
N ALA A 62 -1.05 5.86 17.59
CA ALA A 62 -0.19 5.15 18.53
C ALA A 62 -0.38 5.62 19.96
N ARG A 63 -0.48 6.94 20.21
CA ARG A 63 -0.76 7.52 21.53
C ARG A 63 -2.15 7.13 22.04
N MET A 64 -3.13 7.01 21.16
CA MET A 64 -4.49 6.54 21.47
C MET A 64 -4.55 5.03 21.70
N ARG A 65 -3.44 4.31 21.56
CA ARG A 65 -3.32 2.85 21.70
C ARG A 65 -4.25 2.07 20.75
N LEU A 66 -4.49 2.60 19.55
CA LEU A 66 -5.19 1.83 18.54
C LEU A 66 -4.40 0.59 18.15
N SER A 67 -5.11 -0.48 17.77
CA SER A 67 -4.48 -1.69 17.23
C SER A 67 -3.63 -1.39 16.00
N VAL A 68 -2.66 -2.24 15.68
CA VAL A 68 -1.83 -2.09 14.46
C VAL A 68 -2.72 -2.00 13.20
N ALA A 69 -3.78 -2.81 13.13
CA ALA A 69 -4.73 -2.76 12.03
C ALA A 69 -5.45 -1.41 11.93
N ASP A 70 -5.91 -0.86 13.04
CA ASP A 70 -6.65 0.41 13.05
C ASP A 70 -5.74 1.61 12.85
N ARG A 71 -4.51 1.57 13.36
CA ARG A 71 -3.49 2.59 13.07
C ARG A 71 -3.22 2.68 11.56
N SER A 72 -2.98 1.53 10.92
CA SER A 72 -2.75 1.51 9.47
C SER A 72 -3.97 1.95 8.67
N ARG A 73 -5.19 1.56 9.08
CA ARG A 73 -6.43 2.02 8.44
C ARG A 73 -6.60 3.53 8.51
N ALA A 74 -6.42 4.11 9.70
CA ALA A 74 -6.51 5.56 9.88
C ALA A 74 -5.47 6.29 9.02
N GLN A 75 -4.26 5.76 8.95
CA GLN A 75 -3.16 6.31 8.17
C GLN A 75 -3.45 6.23 6.66
N ILE A 76 -3.93 5.09 6.15
CA ILE A 76 -4.31 4.90 4.75
C ILE A 76 -5.46 5.85 4.38
N LEU A 77 -6.48 5.97 5.22
CA LEU A 77 -7.60 6.87 4.97
C LEU A 77 -7.14 8.32 4.76
N VAL A 78 -6.17 8.78 5.53
CA VAL A 78 -5.60 10.14 5.38
C VAL A 78 -4.68 10.22 4.17
N ALA A 79 -3.80 9.24 3.96
CA ALA A 79 -2.89 9.23 2.82
C ALA A 79 -3.64 9.23 1.47
N GLU A 80 -4.71 8.46 1.40
CA GLU A 80 -5.44 8.17 0.16
C GLU A 80 -6.77 8.94 0.02
N HIS A 81 -7.05 9.94 0.88
CA HIS A 81 -8.34 10.65 0.87
C HIS A 81 -8.67 11.31 -0.48
N THR A 82 -7.66 11.72 -1.25
CA THR A 82 -7.85 12.33 -2.57
C THR A 82 -7.94 11.32 -3.71
N THR A 83 -7.57 10.05 -3.48
CA THR A 83 -7.43 9.05 -4.55
C THR A 83 -8.75 8.80 -5.28
N LEU A 84 -9.86 8.61 -4.56
CA LEU A 84 -11.16 8.35 -5.20
C LEU A 84 -11.65 9.54 -6.04
N ALA A 85 -11.44 10.77 -5.56
CA ALA A 85 -11.77 11.99 -6.31
C ALA A 85 -10.91 12.10 -7.58
N ARG A 86 -9.61 11.82 -7.49
CA ARG A 86 -8.69 11.81 -8.63
C ARG A 86 -9.08 10.74 -9.65
N LEU A 87 -9.35 9.50 -9.24
CA LEU A 87 -9.76 8.42 -10.14
C LEU A 87 -11.05 8.79 -10.89
N ALA A 88 -12.06 9.31 -10.19
CA ALA A 88 -13.32 9.74 -10.80
C ALA A 88 -13.17 10.90 -11.79
N ALA A 89 -12.14 11.74 -11.62
CA ALA A 89 -11.86 12.86 -12.51
C ALA A 89 -11.03 12.49 -13.75
N THR A 90 -10.12 11.50 -13.62
CA THR A 90 -9.08 11.24 -14.63
C THR A 90 -9.19 9.90 -15.35
N MET A 91 -10.00 8.97 -14.84
CA MET A 91 -10.12 7.62 -15.41
C MET A 91 -11.56 7.30 -15.80
N ASP A 92 -11.71 6.37 -16.74
CA ASP A 92 -13.01 5.77 -17.02
C ASP A 92 -13.45 4.92 -15.82
N PRO A 93 -14.57 5.24 -15.15
CA PRO A 93 -15.05 4.50 -13.99
C PRO A 93 -15.47 3.05 -14.31
N PHE A 94 -15.65 2.69 -15.59
CA PHE A 94 -15.90 1.33 -16.03
C PHE A 94 -14.60 0.53 -16.26
N SER A 95 -13.44 1.17 -16.26
CA SER A 95 -12.16 0.48 -16.51
C SER A 95 -11.73 -0.39 -15.33
N ASP A 96 -11.06 -1.50 -15.62
CA ASP A 96 -10.42 -2.32 -14.61
C ASP A 96 -9.26 -1.57 -13.94
N ALA A 97 -8.58 -0.69 -14.69
CA ALA A 97 -7.51 0.13 -14.16
C ALA A 97 -7.98 1.06 -13.02
N ALA A 98 -9.17 1.69 -13.12
CA ALA A 98 -9.72 2.52 -12.06
C ALA A 98 -10.07 1.69 -10.81
N ARG A 99 -10.69 0.50 -11.00
CA ARG A 99 -10.97 -0.47 -9.95
C ARG A 99 -9.69 -0.90 -9.23
N ASP A 100 -8.70 -1.34 -9.98
CA ASP A 100 -7.46 -1.90 -9.44
C ASP A 100 -6.62 -0.83 -8.73
N ALA A 101 -6.65 0.41 -9.22
CA ALA A 101 -6.02 1.53 -8.55
C ALA A 101 -6.65 1.82 -7.18
N LEU A 102 -8.00 1.74 -7.06
CA LEU A 102 -8.67 1.88 -5.76
C LEU A 102 -8.37 0.71 -4.83
N LEU A 103 -8.38 -0.53 -5.34
CA LEU A 103 -8.01 -1.72 -4.58
C LEU A 103 -6.60 -1.62 -4.02
N ALA A 104 -5.67 -1.19 -4.84
CA ALA A 104 -4.28 -0.99 -4.44
C ALA A 104 -4.13 0.10 -3.37
N ALA A 105 -4.76 1.26 -3.56
CA ALA A 105 -4.74 2.36 -2.60
C ALA A 105 -5.37 1.99 -1.25
N ALA A 106 -6.43 1.20 -1.27
CA ALA A 106 -7.09 0.69 -0.06
C ALA A 106 -6.41 -0.56 0.53
N HIS A 107 -5.29 -1.03 -0.03
CA HIS A 107 -4.62 -2.27 0.36
C HIS A 107 -5.58 -3.46 0.47
N TYR A 108 -6.52 -3.56 -0.48
CA TYR A 108 -7.53 -4.63 -0.56
C TYR A 108 -8.43 -4.74 0.69
N ASP A 109 -8.53 -3.68 1.51
CA ASP A 109 -9.38 -3.65 2.70
C ASP A 109 -10.76 -3.04 2.35
N PRO A 110 -11.86 -3.82 2.35
CA PRO A 110 -13.19 -3.32 1.99
C PRO A 110 -13.71 -2.25 2.95
N LEU A 111 -13.25 -2.28 4.21
CA LEU A 111 -13.58 -1.23 5.17
C LEU A 111 -12.97 0.10 4.77
N ILE A 112 -11.69 0.11 4.35
CA ILE A 112 -11.02 1.33 3.88
C ILE A 112 -11.73 1.86 2.64
N ILE A 113 -12.07 1.01 1.64
CA ILE A 113 -12.82 1.42 0.44
C ILE A 113 -14.13 2.11 0.83
N SER A 114 -14.89 1.51 1.74
CA SER A 114 -16.17 2.04 2.17
C SER A 114 -16.04 3.38 2.90
N LEU A 115 -15.04 3.50 3.78
CA LEU A 115 -14.78 4.75 4.52
C LEU A 115 -14.21 5.85 3.63
N LEU A 116 -13.35 5.53 2.65
CA LEU A 116 -12.87 6.50 1.64
C LEU A 116 -14.01 7.07 0.81
N ALA A 117 -15.00 6.25 0.44
CA ALA A 117 -16.17 6.73 -0.29
C ALA A 117 -16.95 7.78 0.49
N VAL A 118 -17.16 7.56 1.79
CA VAL A 118 -17.86 8.51 2.67
C VAL A 118 -17.04 9.76 2.90
N LEU A 119 -15.73 9.61 3.17
CA LEU A 119 -14.82 10.71 3.39
C LEU A 119 -14.70 11.61 2.15
N ALA A 120 -14.53 11.03 0.95
CA ALA A 120 -14.44 11.77 -0.30
C ALA A 120 -15.71 12.57 -0.61
N LYS A 121 -16.88 12.01 -0.32
CA LYS A 121 -18.15 12.74 -0.43
C LYS A 121 -18.22 13.91 0.54
N ALA A 122 -17.93 13.68 1.82
CA ALA A 122 -17.99 14.70 2.87
C ALA A 122 -17.00 15.83 2.61
N ASP A 123 -15.77 15.51 2.19
CA ASP A 123 -14.73 16.47 1.81
C ASP A 123 -15.17 17.33 0.62
N ALA A 124 -15.60 16.72 -0.49
CA ALA A 124 -16.04 17.44 -1.68
C ALA A 124 -17.22 18.38 -1.38
N GLN A 125 -18.19 17.94 -0.58
CA GLN A 125 -19.32 18.76 -0.17
C GLN A 125 -18.92 19.90 0.79
N SER A 126 -17.85 19.75 1.53
CA SER A 126 -17.30 20.76 2.44
C SER A 126 -16.42 21.78 1.70
N THR A 127 -15.84 21.38 0.57
CA THR A 127 -15.01 22.22 -0.29
C THR A 127 -15.87 23.26 -1.02
N GLY A 128 -17.00 22.88 -1.59
CA GLY A 128 -17.91 23.81 -2.26
C GLY A 128 -19.00 23.12 -3.08
N PRO A 129 -20.06 23.86 -3.45
CA PRO A 129 -21.24 23.30 -4.10
C PRO A 129 -20.98 22.74 -5.51
N SER A 130 -19.91 23.18 -6.19
CA SER A 130 -19.56 22.72 -7.53
C SER A 130 -18.65 21.50 -7.55
N VAL A 131 -18.11 21.07 -6.41
CA VAL A 131 -17.15 19.97 -6.33
C VAL A 131 -17.85 18.61 -6.30
N TRP A 132 -18.99 18.51 -5.60
CA TRP A 132 -19.81 17.31 -5.56
C TRP A 132 -20.98 17.43 -6.54
N THR A 133 -20.81 16.85 -7.73
CA THR A 133 -21.82 16.84 -8.79
C THR A 133 -22.43 15.45 -8.97
N PRO A 134 -23.62 15.30 -9.59
CA PRO A 134 -24.19 13.98 -9.89
C PRO A 134 -23.25 13.08 -10.70
N ARG A 135 -22.47 13.67 -11.62
CA ARG A 135 -21.48 12.93 -12.43
C ARG A 135 -20.35 12.37 -11.55
N VAL A 136 -19.81 13.18 -10.64
CA VAL A 136 -18.76 12.75 -9.70
C VAL A 136 -19.31 11.67 -8.78
N GLU A 137 -20.51 11.84 -8.24
CA GLU A 137 -21.16 10.85 -7.39
C GLU A 137 -21.33 9.50 -8.09
N GLN A 138 -21.83 9.51 -9.34
CA GLN A 138 -21.99 8.27 -10.12
C GLN A 138 -20.67 7.59 -10.41
N ALA A 139 -19.66 8.34 -10.82
CA ALA A 139 -18.33 7.80 -11.12
C ALA A 139 -17.71 7.14 -9.86
N GLN A 140 -17.73 7.83 -8.72
CA GLN A 140 -17.20 7.28 -7.47
C GLN A 140 -17.98 6.05 -7.01
N LYS A 141 -19.32 6.07 -7.05
CA LYS A 141 -20.14 4.90 -6.70
C LYS A 141 -19.81 3.69 -7.57
N LEU A 142 -19.61 3.89 -8.86
CA LEU A 142 -19.29 2.81 -9.78
C LEU A 142 -17.90 2.22 -9.49
N ILE A 143 -16.87 3.04 -9.32
CA ILE A 143 -15.52 2.58 -9.00
C ILE A 143 -15.54 1.79 -7.68
N VAL A 144 -16.20 2.33 -6.63
CA VAL A 144 -16.33 1.70 -5.33
C VAL A 144 -17.07 0.36 -5.40
N SER A 145 -18.21 0.32 -6.09
CA SER A 145 -18.99 -0.94 -6.21
C SER A 145 -18.21 -2.02 -6.95
N ARG A 146 -17.49 -1.66 -8.02
CA ARG A 146 -16.63 -2.59 -8.76
C ARG A 146 -15.45 -3.10 -7.92
N ALA A 147 -14.84 -2.22 -7.12
CA ALA A 147 -13.76 -2.61 -6.23
C ALA A 147 -14.23 -3.57 -5.12
N LEU A 148 -15.39 -3.28 -4.49
CA LEU A 148 -15.98 -4.16 -3.49
C LEU A 148 -16.44 -5.51 -4.07
N GLU A 149 -16.98 -5.50 -5.30
CA GLU A 149 -17.36 -6.73 -6.00
C GLU A 149 -16.13 -7.62 -6.29
N ALA A 150 -15.03 -7.00 -6.71
CA ALA A 150 -13.78 -7.73 -6.98
C ALA A 150 -13.20 -8.41 -5.73
N LEU A 151 -13.49 -7.92 -4.53
CA LEU A 151 -13.05 -8.53 -3.27
C LEU A 151 -13.91 -9.71 -2.81
N LYS A 152 -14.99 -10.04 -3.53
CA LYS A 152 -15.75 -11.27 -3.23
C LYS A 152 -14.93 -12.51 -3.58
N PRO A 153 -15.09 -13.61 -2.80
CA PRO A 153 -14.37 -14.85 -3.07
C PRO A 153 -14.52 -15.31 -4.52
N GLY A 154 -13.41 -15.67 -5.16
CA GLY A 154 -13.39 -16.19 -6.52
C GLY A 154 -13.51 -15.15 -7.66
N VAL A 155 -13.62 -13.88 -7.35
CA VAL A 155 -13.73 -12.80 -8.36
C VAL A 155 -12.39 -12.13 -8.65
N LEU A 156 -11.51 -12.02 -7.66
CA LEU A 156 -10.25 -11.31 -7.81
C LEU A 156 -9.34 -12.01 -8.82
N GLN A 157 -8.96 -11.25 -9.83
CA GLN A 157 -7.95 -11.69 -10.79
C GLN A 157 -6.54 -11.30 -10.30
N ARG A 158 -5.55 -12.10 -10.73
CA ARG A 158 -4.14 -11.82 -10.48
C ARG A 158 -3.80 -10.40 -10.96
N PRO A 159 -3.19 -9.53 -10.13
CA PRO A 159 -2.71 -8.23 -10.57
C PRO A 159 -1.68 -8.42 -11.68
N ALA A 160 -1.78 -7.61 -12.74
CA ALA A 160 -0.72 -7.54 -13.72
C ALA A 160 0.50 -6.87 -13.08
N VAL A 161 1.51 -7.67 -12.77
CA VAL A 161 2.82 -7.18 -12.30
C VAL A 161 3.81 -7.33 -13.44
N HIS A 162 4.32 -6.22 -13.91
CA HIS A 162 5.35 -6.23 -14.93
C HIS A 162 6.73 -6.18 -14.26
N VAL A 163 7.46 -7.29 -14.31
CA VAL A 163 8.87 -7.32 -13.89
C VAL A 163 9.72 -7.40 -15.14
N PRO A 164 10.63 -6.45 -15.37
CA PRO A 164 11.37 -6.36 -16.63
C PRO A 164 12.37 -7.51 -16.86
N LEU A 165 12.70 -8.28 -15.84
CA LEU A 165 13.62 -9.42 -15.95
C LEU A 165 12.88 -10.66 -16.48
N SER A 166 13.39 -11.22 -17.59
CA SER A 166 12.90 -12.43 -18.24
C SER A 166 13.76 -13.67 -17.97
N THR A 167 14.94 -13.48 -17.40
CA THR A 167 15.91 -14.56 -17.10
C THR A 167 16.27 -14.56 -15.62
N GLU A 168 16.68 -15.73 -15.09
CA GLU A 168 17.13 -15.85 -13.70
C GLU A 168 18.26 -14.87 -13.38
N GLY A 169 18.15 -14.20 -12.25
CA GLY A 169 19.16 -13.26 -11.79
C GLY A 169 18.57 -12.04 -11.08
N VAL A 170 19.41 -11.04 -10.95
CA VAL A 170 19.08 -9.76 -10.31
C VAL A 170 19.56 -8.59 -11.17
N ALA A 171 18.79 -7.52 -11.23
CA ALA A 171 19.18 -6.25 -11.81
C ALA A 171 18.89 -5.12 -10.83
N LEU A 172 19.73 -4.11 -10.84
CA LEU A 172 19.56 -2.88 -10.07
C LEU A 172 19.39 -1.73 -11.05
N THR A 173 18.33 -0.95 -10.87
CA THR A 173 18.09 0.28 -11.63
C THR A 173 18.04 1.44 -10.66
N VAL A 174 18.74 2.52 -10.95
CA VAL A 174 18.74 3.74 -10.15
C VAL A 174 18.17 4.87 -10.99
N ASP A 175 17.07 5.45 -10.53
CA ASP A 175 16.60 6.72 -11.05
C ASP A 175 17.37 7.85 -10.36
N TRP A 176 18.21 8.53 -11.12
CA TRP A 176 19.09 9.58 -10.60
C TRP A 176 18.36 10.91 -10.35
N GLU A 177 17.23 11.12 -11.02
CA GLU A 177 16.41 12.34 -10.83
C GLU A 177 15.64 12.24 -9.52
N ASP A 178 14.97 11.11 -9.28
CA ASP A 178 14.16 10.87 -8.10
C ASP A 178 14.91 10.16 -6.96
N GLN A 179 16.15 9.74 -7.18
CA GLN A 179 16.96 8.94 -6.24
C GLN A 179 16.24 7.63 -5.80
N GLU A 180 15.40 7.11 -6.66
CA GLU A 180 14.71 5.85 -6.44
C GLU A 180 15.57 4.68 -6.91
N VAL A 181 15.71 3.67 -6.06
CA VAL A 181 16.43 2.43 -6.37
C VAL A 181 15.42 1.32 -6.53
N THR A 182 15.42 0.68 -7.69
CA THR A 182 14.61 -0.49 -7.98
C THR A 182 15.49 -1.71 -8.18
N VAL A 183 15.18 -2.79 -7.46
CA VAL A 183 15.80 -4.10 -7.66
C VAL A 183 14.79 -5.01 -8.31
N SER A 184 15.10 -5.51 -9.51
CA SER A 184 14.32 -6.55 -10.20
C SER A 184 14.99 -7.90 -9.99
N TRP A 185 14.21 -8.93 -9.70
CA TRP A 185 14.69 -10.27 -9.46
C TRP A 185 13.82 -11.32 -10.15
N CYS A 186 14.47 -12.38 -10.64
CA CYS A 186 13.83 -13.55 -11.22
C CYS A 186 14.55 -14.80 -10.75
N GLY A 187 13.83 -15.81 -10.28
CA GLY A 187 14.42 -17.07 -9.81
C GLY A 187 13.42 -18.21 -9.73
N SER A 188 13.93 -19.43 -9.59
CA SER A 188 13.16 -20.66 -9.68
C SER A 188 12.51 -21.12 -8.35
N SER A 189 12.91 -20.51 -7.22
CA SER A 189 12.40 -20.92 -5.91
C SER A 189 12.25 -19.79 -4.91
N LYS A 190 11.30 -19.98 -3.98
CA LYS A 190 11.10 -19.11 -2.82
C LYS A 190 12.35 -19.02 -1.91
N GLY A 191 13.16 -20.10 -1.85
CA GLY A 191 14.41 -20.10 -1.11
C GLY A 191 15.46 -19.17 -1.68
N GLU A 192 15.50 -18.96 -3.01
CA GLU A 192 16.38 -17.99 -3.64
C GLU A 192 15.96 -16.55 -3.38
N LEU A 193 14.67 -16.31 -3.21
CA LEU A 193 14.12 -15.02 -2.82
C LEU A 193 14.65 -14.59 -1.43
N LYS A 194 14.83 -15.53 -0.50
CA LYS A 194 15.45 -15.27 0.81
C LYS A 194 16.80 -14.57 0.70
N ARG A 195 17.60 -14.93 -0.30
CA ARG A 195 18.96 -14.36 -0.53
C ARG A 195 18.90 -12.87 -0.87
N ILE A 196 17.89 -12.44 -1.63
CA ILE A 196 17.70 -11.01 -1.92
C ILE A 196 17.39 -10.27 -0.62
N PHE A 197 16.50 -10.80 0.21
CA PHE A 197 16.15 -10.16 1.49
C PHE A 197 17.34 -10.12 2.43
N ALA A 198 18.15 -11.18 2.49
CA ALA A 198 19.38 -11.22 3.29
C ALA A 198 20.38 -10.16 2.82
N LEU A 199 20.60 -10.05 1.52
CA LEU A 199 21.49 -9.05 0.93
C LEU A 199 21.01 -7.61 1.22
N LEU A 200 19.74 -7.32 0.96
CA LEU A 200 19.17 -5.99 1.19
C LEU A 200 19.26 -5.60 2.67
N SER A 201 18.95 -6.55 3.56
CA SER A 201 19.05 -6.36 5.01
C SER A 201 20.49 -6.09 5.46
N ALA A 202 21.47 -6.85 4.94
CA ALA A 202 22.89 -6.68 5.24
C ALA A 202 23.43 -5.32 4.76
N LEU A 203 22.87 -4.78 3.68
CA LEU A 203 23.19 -3.44 3.19
C LEU A 203 22.46 -2.32 3.98
N GLY A 204 21.57 -2.66 4.90
CA GLY A 204 20.74 -1.69 5.61
C GLY A 204 19.69 -1.01 4.71
N TRP A 205 19.34 -1.65 3.60
CA TRP A 205 18.39 -1.13 2.63
C TRP A 205 16.96 -1.54 2.99
N THR A 206 16.06 -0.56 3.10
CA THR A 206 14.66 -0.80 3.42
C THR A 206 13.83 -0.96 2.16
N ILE A 207 13.12 -2.08 2.03
CA ILE A 207 12.15 -2.29 0.97
C ILE A 207 10.88 -1.52 1.32
N VAL A 208 10.62 -0.41 0.62
CA VAL A 208 9.42 0.42 0.88
C VAL A 208 8.19 -0.12 0.18
N ARG A 209 8.38 -0.77 -0.97
CA ARG A 209 7.33 -1.44 -1.73
C ARG A 209 7.91 -2.66 -2.43
N ALA A 210 7.14 -3.73 -2.54
CA ALA A 210 7.50 -4.90 -3.32
C ALA A 210 6.28 -5.49 -4.03
N ASN A 211 6.52 -6.02 -5.22
CA ASN A 211 5.59 -6.85 -5.96
C ASN A 211 6.29 -8.17 -6.26
N ILE A 212 5.69 -9.29 -5.89
CA ILE A 212 6.25 -10.63 -6.12
C ILE A 212 5.16 -11.49 -6.76
N VAL A 213 5.48 -12.15 -7.84
CA VAL A 213 4.55 -12.99 -8.61
C VAL A 213 5.17 -14.34 -8.87
N LYS A 214 4.39 -15.41 -8.72
CA LYS A 214 4.73 -16.74 -9.21
C LYS A 214 4.09 -16.94 -10.57
N GLU A 215 4.91 -17.19 -11.58
CA GLU A 215 4.46 -17.47 -12.94
C GLU A 215 3.93 -18.90 -13.06
N ASP A 216 3.22 -19.22 -14.14
CA ASP A 216 2.61 -20.53 -14.36
C ASP A 216 3.66 -21.65 -14.56
N ASP A 217 4.87 -21.29 -15.01
CA ASP A 217 6.03 -22.18 -15.12
C ASP A 217 6.72 -22.46 -13.77
N GLY A 218 6.25 -21.86 -12.68
CA GLY A 218 6.80 -21.97 -11.33
C GLY A 218 7.87 -20.93 -11.00
N THR A 219 8.30 -20.13 -11.97
CA THR A 219 9.27 -19.05 -11.78
C THR A 219 8.71 -17.94 -10.92
N TYR A 220 9.52 -17.41 -10.01
CA TYR A 220 9.16 -16.22 -9.25
C TYR A 220 9.81 -14.98 -9.88
N LYS A 221 9.04 -13.90 -9.98
CA LYS A 221 9.51 -12.58 -10.38
C LYS A 221 9.19 -11.58 -9.30
N ALA A 222 10.13 -10.70 -9.01
CA ALA A 222 9.96 -9.66 -7.99
C ALA A 222 10.54 -8.33 -8.43
N GLU A 223 9.89 -7.26 -7.97
CA GLU A 223 10.35 -5.89 -8.08
C GLU A 223 10.30 -5.27 -6.69
N PHE A 224 11.43 -4.73 -6.25
CA PHE A 224 11.61 -4.10 -4.94
C PHE A 224 11.97 -2.64 -5.13
N PHE A 225 11.19 -1.75 -4.54
CA PHE A 225 11.48 -0.33 -4.45
C PHE A 225 12.15 -0.06 -3.11
N ILE A 226 13.34 0.53 -3.18
CA ILE A 226 14.29 0.57 -2.07
C ILE A 226 14.48 1.99 -1.57
N ARG A 227 14.46 2.18 -0.26
CA ARG A 227 15.00 3.36 0.41
C ARG A 227 16.38 3.04 0.96
N THR A 228 17.38 3.80 0.55
CA THR A 228 18.76 3.66 1.02
C THR A 228 19.06 4.71 2.09
N VAL A 229 19.96 4.35 3.02
CA VAL A 229 20.48 5.29 4.03
C VAL A 229 21.63 6.12 3.45
N GLN A 230 22.26 5.64 2.37
CA GLN A 230 23.41 6.30 1.77
C GLN A 230 22.99 7.18 0.59
N GLN A 231 23.24 8.48 0.68
CA GLN A 231 23.03 9.47 -0.38
C GLN A 231 23.99 9.31 -1.58
N THR A 232 24.81 8.28 -1.63
CA THR A 232 25.96 8.14 -2.55
C THR A 232 25.86 6.95 -3.48
N LEU A 233 24.68 6.59 -3.98
CA LEU A 233 24.57 5.64 -5.10
C LEU A 233 24.92 6.33 -6.44
N LYS A 234 26.01 7.10 -6.48
CA LYS A 234 26.39 7.90 -7.65
C LYS A 234 27.24 7.16 -8.70
N GLU A 235 27.49 5.86 -8.53
CA GLU A 235 28.43 5.19 -9.42
C GLU A 235 27.91 3.85 -9.93
N ALA A 236 28.05 3.59 -11.23
CA ALA A 236 27.85 2.28 -11.86
C ALA A 236 28.60 1.14 -11.16
N ALA A 237 29.67 1.46 -10.43
CA ALA A 237 30.39 0.51 -9.59
C ALA A 237 29.55 -0.10 -8.47
N GLN A 238 28.53 0.56 -7.98
CA GLN A 238 27.65 0.04 -6.92
C GLN A 238 26.66 -1.00 -7.46
N GLU A 239 26.15 -0.79 -8.67
CA GLU A 239 25.33 -1.79 -9.35
C GLU A 239 26.12 -3.09 -9.54
N ILE A 240 27.34 -2.99 -10.06
CA ILE A 240 28.24 -4.14 -10.26
C ILE A 240 28.52 -4.84 -8.92
N ARG A 241 28.83 -4.11 -7.86
CA ARG A 241 29.07 -4.66 -6.52
C ARG A 241 27.83 -5.36 -5.96
N PHE A 242 26.66 -4.80 -6.14
CA PHE A 242 25.39 -5.40 -5.71
C PHE A 242 25.18 -6.75 -6.40
N ILE A 243 25.29 -6.79 -7.74
CA ILE A 243 25.15 -8.01 -8.54
C ILE A 243 26.22 -9.05 -8.17
N GLN A 244 27.47 -8.63 -7.96
CA GLN A 244 28.53 -9.52 -7.50
C GLN A 244 28.24 -10.09 -6.10
N SER A 245 27.75 -9.27 -5.17
CA SER A 245 27.40 -9.72 -3.81
C SER A 245 26.25 -10.72 -3.84
N TYR A 246 25.25 -10.53 -4.70
CA TYR A 246 24.19 -11.49 -4.91
C TYR A 246 24.72 -12.81 -5.46
N ASN A 247 25.55 -12.77 -6.51
CA ASN A 247 26.08 -13.94 -7.19
C ASN A 247 27.09 -14.72 -6.33
N SER A 248 27.85 -14.02 -5.48
CA SER A 248 28.83 -14.66 -4.56
C SER A 248 28.18 -15.46 -3.43
N ARG A 249 26.87 -15.33 -3.23
CA ARG A 249 26.11 -15.97 -2.12
C ARG A 249 26.67 -15.63 -0.73
N THR A 250 27.25 -14.45 -0.58
CA THR A 250 27.87 -14.02 0.69
C THR A 250 26.82 -13.83 1.79
N TYR A 251 25.62 -13.38 1.42
CA TYR A 251 24.53 -13.11 2.35
C TYR A 251 23.40 -14.12 2.12
N THR A 252 23.21 -15.05 3.05
CA THR A 252 22.23 -16.14 2.95
C THR A 252 21.26 -16.19 4.13
N GLU A 253 21.62 -15.54 5.24
CA GLU A 253 20.81 -15.54 6.45
C GLU A 253 20.14 -14.20 6.67
N LEU A 254 18.88 -14.25 7.06
CA LEU A 254 18.12 -13.07 7.47
C LEU A 254 18.57 -12.63 8.86
N PRO A 255 18.59 -11.31 9.15
CA PRO A 255 18.88 -10.84 10.49
C PRO A 255 17.79 -11.26 11.46
N ASP A 256 18.16 -11.52 12.72
CA ASP A 256 17.19 -11.76 13.78
C ASP A 256 16.32 -10.53 14.01
N ILE A 257 15.01 -10.76 14.24
CA ILE A 257 14.08 -9.67 14.57
C ILE A 257 14.13 -9.45 16.07
N GLU A 258 14.70 -8.33 16.50
CA GLU A 258 14.73 -7.95 17.90
C GLU A 258 13.38 -7.38 18.37
N GLY A 259 12.98 -7.78 19.58
CA GLY A 259 11.81 -7.26 20.28
C GLY A 259 10.49 -7.91 19.90
N GLU A 260 9.43 -7.47 20.56
CA GLU A 260 8.08 -7.98 20.35
C GLU A 260 7.49 -7.47 19.02
N VAL A 261 6.97 -8.38 18.21
CA VAL A 261 6.32 -8.06 16.92
C VAL A 261 4.82 -8.21 17.07
N THR A 262 4.11 -7.08 17.02
CA THR A 262 2.64 -7.10 16.98
C THR A 262 2.17 -7.24 15.54
N THR A 263 1.40 -8.28 15.26
CA THR A 263 0.88 -8.59 13.94
C THR A 263 -0.63 -8.73 13.97
N ALA A 264 -1.31 -8.18 12.96
CA ALA A 264 -2.71 -8.44 12.66
C ALA A 264 -2.80 -9.09 11.28
N ALA A 265 -3.54 -10.20 11.17
CA ALA A 265 -3.77 -10.89 9.92
C ALA A 265 -5.26 -11.19 9.76
N PHE A 266 -5.80 -11.00 8.55
CA PHE A 266 -7.19 -11.30 8.23
C PHE A 266 -7.35 -11.67 6.75
N ASP A 267 -8.34 -12.50 6.45
CA ASP A 267 -8.69 -12.89 5.07
C ASP A 267 -9.73 -11.94 4.49
N VAL A 268 -9.52 -11.53 3.25
CA VAL A 268 -10.47 -10.73 2.48
C VAL A 268 -10.62 -11.34 1.08
N GLY A 269 -11.68 -12.10 0.88
CA GLY A 269 -12.00 -12.65 -0.44
C GLY A 269 -10.93 -13.58 -1.01
N GLY A 270 -10.12 -14.22 -0.17
CA GLY A 270 -9.01 -15.07 -0.56
C GLY A 270 -7.65 -14.36 -0.56
N ILE A 271 -7.61 -13.09 -0.20
CA ILE A 271 -6.36 -12.37 0.06
C ILE A 271 -6.08 -12.39 1.55
N LEU A 272 -4.93 -12.90 1.95
CA LEU A 272 -4.41 -12.75 3.29
C LEU A 272 -3.78 -11.35 3.42
N VAL A 273 -4.38 -10.51 4.23
CA VAL A 273 -3.86 -9.17 4.56
C VAL A 273 -3.14 -9.25 5.90
N ILE A 274 -1.85 -8.90 5.91
CA ILE A 274 -1.01 -8.91 7.10
C ILE A 274 -0.54 -7.49 7.36
N ARG A 275 -0.64 -7.04 8.60
CA ARG A 275 -0.17 -5.73 9.08
C ARG A 275 0.69 -5.93 10.32
N THR A 276 1.91 -5.45 10.25
CA THR A 276 2.86 -5.57 11.36
C THR A 276 3.75 -4.33 11.43
N VAL A 277 4.48 -4.18 12.52
CA VAL A 277 5.48 -3.11 12.64
C VAL A 277 6.64 -3.42 11.70
N GLU A 278 7.07 -2.40 10.94
CA GLU A 278 8.22 -2.53 10.05
C GLU A 278 9.49 -2.77 10.87
N ARG A 279 10.28 -3.75 10.44
CA ARG A 279 11.60 -4.12 10.95
C ARG A 279 12.47 -4.60 9.79
N ILE A 280 13.76 -4.32 9.85
CA ILE A 280 14.73 -4.85 8.87
C ILE A 280 14.66 -6.38 8.92
N GLY A 281 14.50 -7.01 7.74
CA GLY A 281 14.38 -8.46 7.60
C GLY A 281 12.97 -9.03 7.80
N ALA A 282 12.02 -8.27 8.37
CA ALA A 282 10.67 -8.78 8.69
C ALA A 282 9.92 -9.32 7.47
N LEU A 283 10.03 -8.66 6.32
CA LEU A 283 9.41 -9.15 5.08
C LEU A 283 10.01 -10.49 4.65
N GLY A 284 11.32 -10.66 4.77
CA GLY A 284 11.99 -11.92 4.43
C GLY A 284 11.54 -13.08 5.32
N HIS A 285 11.49 -12.88 6.63
CA HIS A 285 10.96 -13.88 7.58
C HIS A 285 9.49 -14.21 7.33
N LEU A 286 8.68 -13.19 7.04
CA LEU A 286 7.28 -13.41 6.72
C LEU A 286 7.13 -14.27 5.46
N ILE A 287 7.86 -13.97 4.39
CA ILE A 287 7.80 -14.74 3.14
C ILE A 287 8.31 -16.18 3.34
N GLU A 288 9.32 -16.39 4.18
CA GLU A 288 9.79 -17.74 4.54
C GLU A 288 8.70 -18.55 5.26
N ALA A 289 7.96 -17.92 6.16
CA ALA A 289 6.88 -18.56 6.94
C ALA A 289 5.59 -18.76 6.14
N LEU A 290 5.34 -17.98 5.09
CA LEU A 290 4.13 -18.10 4.27
C LEU A 290 4.13 -19.42 3.48
N PRO A 291 2.95 -20.05 3.28
CA PRO A 291 2.80 -21.11 2.28
C PRO A 291 3.04 -20.57 0.87
N ASP A 292 2.97 -21.45 -0.13
CA ASP A 292 3.06 -21.05 -1.53
C ASP A 292 1.98 -20.04 -1.89
N PHE A 293 2.36 -19.02 -2.64
CA PHE A 293 1.48 -17.94 -3.06
C PHE A 293 1.58 -17.67 -4.57
N VAL A 294 0.54 -17.12 -5.14
CA VAL A 294 0.48 -16.70 -6.55
C VAL A 294 1.05 -15.30 -6.73
N TRP A 295 0.70 -14.38 -5.81
CA TRP A 295 1.28 -13.06 -5.77
C TRP A 295 1.33 -12.53 -4.34
N LEU A 296 2.24 -11.58 -4.14
CA LEU A 296 2.41 -10.84 -2.91
C LEU A 296 2.70 -9.38 -3.25
N ARG A 297 1.99 -8.47 -2.60
CA ARG A 297 2.29 -7.04 -2.60
C ARG A 297 2.64 -6.61 -1.19
N HIS A 298 3.72 -5.87 -1.08
CA HIS A 298 4.17 -5.27 0.16
C HIS A 298 4.27 -3.75 0.01
N GLU A 299 3.95 -3.03 1.08
CA GLU A 299 4.16 -1.59 1.17
C GLU A 299 4.38 -1.16 2.63
N ILE A 300 5.28 -0.20 2.85
CA ILE A 300 5.47 0.43 4.16
C ILE A 300 4.69 1.74 4.18
N MET A 301 3.83 1.87 5.17
CA MET A 301 3.13 3.11 5.46
C MET A 301 3.50 3.60 6.86
N GLY A 302 4.38 4.61 6.91
CA GLY A 302 4.98 5.08 8.17
C GLY A 302 5.83 4.00 8.82
N ALA A 303 5.42 3.51 9.99
CA ALA A 303 6.08 2.42 10.71
C ALA A 303 5.35 1.07 10.57
N THR A 304 4.34 1.00 9.70
CA THR A 304 3.55 -0.23 9.50
C THR A 304 3.89 -0.85 8.16
N MET A 305 4.28 -2.11 8.18
CA MET A 305 4.41 -2.98 7.03
C MET A 305 3.05 -3.60 6.72
N ILE A 306 2.57 -3.45 5.49
CA ILE A 306 1.34 -4.02 4.99
C ILE A 306 1.70 -5.01 3.90
N VAL A 307 1.23 -6.26 4.03
CA VAL A 307 1.46 -7.32 3.06
C VAL A 307 0.13 -7.93 2.67
N ASN A 308 -0.13 -7.97 1.38
CA ASN A 308 -1.30 -8.62 0.78
C ASN A 308 -0.83 -9.83 0.00
N VAL A 309 -1.36 -11.00 0.30
CA VAL A 309 -0.91 -12.27 -0.26
C VAL A 309 -2.10 -13.05 -0.82
N PHE A 310 -2.00 -13.51 -2.07
CA PHE A 310 -2.94 -14.47 -2.65
C PHE A 310 -2.30 -15.86 -2.63
N LEU A 311 -2.85 -16.75 -1.81
CA LEU A 311 -2.30 -18.09 -1.57
C LEU A 311 -2.65 -19.06 -2.70
N ALA A 312 -1.71 -19.89 -3.12
CA ALA A 312 -1.89 -20.84 -4.21
C ALA A 312 -3.03 -21.85 -4.00
N GLY A 313 -3.29 -22.26 -2.74
CA GLY A 313 -4.36 -23.19 -2.41
C GLY A 313 -5.79 -22.63 -2.52
N GLN A 314 -5.95 -21.33 -2.65
CA GLN A 314 -7.25 -20.65 -2.82
C GLN A 314 -7.61 -20.46 -4.29
N ALA A 315 -6.63 -20.34 -5.19
CA ALA A 315 -6.86 -20.30 -6.65
C ALA A 315 -7.54 -21.58 -7.17
N SER A 316 -7.25 -22.72 -6.56
CA SER A 316 -7.83 -24.03 -6.93
C SER A 316 -9.31 -24.19 -6.56
N ARG A 317 -9.85 -23.38 -5.64
CA ARG A 317 -11.28 -23.43 -5.25
C ARG A 317 -12.18 -22.55 -6.11
N ALA A 318 -11.63 -21.64 -6.87
CA ALA A 318 -12.37 -20.73 -7.75
C ALA A 318 -12.66 -21.31 -9.15
N THR A 319 -12.15 -22.53 -9.45
CA THR A 319 -12.25 -23.18 -10.77
C THR A 319 -13.20 -24.39 -10.77
N VAL A 320 -14.06 -24.53 -9.76
CA VAL A 320 -15.10 -25.58 -9.71
C VAL A 320 -16.47 -24.97 -9.66
#